data_6d148d7bba3ea31ee0e298b6052dea14
#
_entry.id   6d148d7bba3ea31ee0e298b6052dea14
#
_cell.length_a   1.000
_cell.length_b   1.000
_cell.length_c   1.000
_cell.angle_alpha   90.00
_cell.angle_beta   90.00
_cell.angle_gamma   90.00
#
_symmetry.space_group_name_H-M   'P 1'
#
loop_
_entity.id
_entity.type
_entity.pdbx_description
1 polymer ?
#
loop_
_entity_poly.entity_id
_entity_poly.type
_entity_poly.pdbx_seq_one_letter_code
_entity_poly.pdbx_strand_id
1 'polypeptide(L)'
;NLPDKVDITVFLQGDMPSGFKKLAGSTEELLQEFRELGKANIQYRFSKPGAGMEDTAKLYFLDSLARMGIKPYTIQVQVKEGEGNDERQVIPGALISYSGRATAINLLSGQQSAVMNEAVINSTEALLEYKFANAIQKITADTVPLIGYLLGNGETLSENVRSLIDGTLRSNYRFSFLPID
;
A
#
# COMPACT_ATOMS: atom_id res chain seq x y z
N ASN A 1 -15.88 -16.82 1.30
CA ASN A 1 -15.02 -17.61 0.40
C ASN A 1 -14.69 -16.74 -0.81
N LEU A 2 -13.42 -16.50 -1.03
CA LEU A 2 -12.95 -15.84 -2.26
C LEU A 2 -13.07 -16.84 -3.41
N PRO A 3 -13.67 -16.48 -4.56
CA PRO A 3 -13.82 -17.37 -5.70
C PRO A 3 -12.51 -17.64 -6.44
N ASP A 4 -11.51 -16.77 -6.27
CA ASP A 4 -10.19 -16.87 -6.91
C ASP A 4 -9.08 -16.57 -5.89
N LYS A 5 -7.82 -16.78 -6.28
CA LYS A 5 -6.67 -16.54 -5.42
C LYS A 5 -6.29 -15.06 -5.38
N VAL A 6 -5.95 -14.58 -4.19
CA VAL A 6 -5.31 -13.30 -3.96
C VAL A 6 -3.81 -13.51 -3.84
N ASP A 7 -3.03 -12.94 -4.73
CA ASP A 7 -1.57 -12.98 -4.70
C ASP A 7 -1.02 -11.67 -4.15
N ILE A 8 -0.19 -11.75 -3.11
CA ILE A 8 0.42 -10.60 -2.45
C ILE A 8 1.93 -10.67 -2.60
N THR A 9 2.53 -9.64 -3.20
CA THR A 9 3.99 -9.51 -3.27
C THR A 9 4.43 -8.34 -2.41
N VAL A 10 5.17 -8.63 -1.33
CA VAL A 10 5.70 -7.63 -0.39
C VAL A 10 7.13 -7.27 -0.79
N PHE A 11 7.43 -5.97 -0.91
CA PHE A 11 8.72 -5.47 -1.38
C PHE A 11 9.70 -5.17 -0.23
N LEU A 12 9.63 -5.96 0.85
CA LEU A 12 10.52 -5.87 1.99
C LEU A 12 11.46 -7.09 2.02
N GLN A 13 12.36 -7.17 1.05
CA GLN A 13 13.37 -8.25 0.97
C GLN A 13 14.75 -7.71 0.66
N GLY A 14 15.75 -8.26 1.33
CA GLY A 14 17.17 -7.99 1.10
C GLY A 14 17.85 -7.36 2.30
N ASP A 15 18.98 -6.69 2.06
CA ASP A 15 19.71 -6.00 3.11
C ASP A 15 19.06 -4.67 3.44
N MET A 16 18.39 -4.65 4.58
CA MET A 16 17.61 -3.52 5.07
C MET A 16 17.99 -3.21 6.52
N PRO A 17 17.83 -1.95 6.98
CA PRO A 17 17.95 -1.60 8.39
C PRO A 17 17.01 -2.41 9.28
N SER A 18 17.37 -2.49 10.58
CA SER A 18 16.62 -3.28 11.58
C SER A 18 15.14 -2.95 11.64
N GLY A 19 14.75 -1.66 11.53
CA GLY A 19 13.35 -1.25 11.52
C GLY A 19 12.55 -1.84 10.35
N PHE A 20 13.12 -1.89 9.14
CA PHE A 20 12.47 -2.53 8.01
C PHE A 20 12.45 -4.06 8.10
N LYS A 21 13.46 -4.67 8.72
CA LYS A 21 13.46 -6.10 9.01
C LYS A 21 12.35 -6.45 10.01
N LYS A 22 12.16 -5.63 11.05
CA LYS A 22 11.06 -5.78 12.01
C LYS A 22 9.72 -5.67 11.29
N LEU A 23 9.53 -4.61 10.48
CA LEU A 23 8.30 -4.42 9.71
C LEU A 23 8.03 -5.59 8.75
N ALA A 24 9.07 -6.16 8.12
CA ALA A 24 8.94 -7.35 7.27
C ALA A 24 8.45 -8.56 8.07
N GLY A 25 9.01 -8.80 9.27
CA GLY A 25 8.57 -9.87 10.17
C GLY A 25 7.11 -9.73 10.58
N SER A 26 6.71 -8.54 11.08
CA SER A 26 5.31 -8.27 11.47
C SER A 26 4.34 -8.40 10.28
N THR A 27 4.80 -8.01 9.07
CA THR A 27 4.01 -8.21 7.84
C THR A 27 3.87 -9.68 7.49
N GLU A 28 4.90 -10.48 7.67
CA GLU A 28 4.88 -11.92 7.40
C GLU A 28 3.94 -12.65 8.36
N GLU A 29 4.01 -12.36 9.66
CA GLU A 29 3.12 -12.90 10.68
C GLU A 29 1.65 -12.61 10.34
N LEU A 30 1.31 -11.36 10.04
CA LEU A 30 -0.04 -10.98 9.64
C LEU A 30 -0.53 -11.70 8.38
N LEU A 31 0.32 -11.79 7.35
CA LEU A 31 -0.06 -12.46 6.10
C LEU A 31 -0.19 -13.97 6.25
N GLN A 32 0.54 -14.56 7.19
CA GLN A 32 0.36 -15.95 7.57
C GLN A 32 -1.03 -16.16 8.21
N GLU A 33 -1.45 -15.30 9.14
CA GLU A 33 -2.80 -15.34 9.72
C GLU A 33 -3.87 -15.19 8.63
N PHE A 34 -3.70 -14.24 7.71
CA PHE A 34 -4.63 -14.05 6.60
C PHE A 34 -4.72 -15.30 5.70
N ARG A 35 -3.60 -15.95 5.44
CA ARG A 35 -3.58 -17.22 4.67
C ARG A 35 -4.32 -18.34 5.37
N GLU A 36 -4.17 -18.47 6.70
CA GLU A 36 -4.87 -19.47 7.50
C GLU A 36 -6.38 -19.22 7.51
N LEU A 37 -6.81 -17.97 7.74
CA LEU A 37 -8.20 -17.56 7.71
C LEU A 37 -8.81 -17.64 6.30
N GLY A 38 -8.04 -17.31 5.28
CA GLY A 38 -8.44 -17.32 3.86
C GLY A 38 -8.49 -18.71 3.21
N LYS A 39 -8.22 -19.78 3.97
CA LYS A 39 -8.27 -21.19 3.50
C LYS A 39 -7.45 -21.41 2.21
N ALA A 40 -6.21 -20.95 2.20
CA ALA A 40 -5.26 -21.05 1.08
C ALA A 40 -5.63 -20.23 -0.19
N ASN A 41 -6.69 -19.44 -0.17
CA ASN A 41 -6.98 -18.50 -1.25
C ASN A 41 -6.17 -17.19 -1.16
N ILE A 42 -5.39 -17.01 -0.09
CA ILE A 42 -4.42 -15.91 0.04
C ILE A 42 -3.03 -16.53 -0.06
N GLN A 43 -2.26 -16.07 -1.04
CA GLN A 43 -0.86 -16.42 -1.22
C GLN A 43 -0.01 -15.17 -1.11
N TYR A 44 1.16 -15.29 -0.47
CA TYR A 44 2.08 -14.17 -0.35
C TYR A 44 3.53 -14.58 -0.57
N ARG A 45 4.32 -13.63 -1.01
CA ARG A 45 5.78 -13.76 -1.14
C ARG A 45 6.45 -12.44 -0.87
N PHE A 46 7.68 -12.52 -0.37
CA PHE A 46 8.58 -11.39 -0.29
C PHE A 46 9.49 -11.37 -1.52
N SER A 47 9.77 -10.19 -2.06
CA SER A 47 10.62 -10.03 -3.23
C SER A 47 11.28 -8.65 -3.24
N LYS A 48 12.44 -8.56 -3.89
CA LYS A 48 12.99 -7.26 -4.27
C LYS A 48 12.20 -6.72 -5.47
N PRO A 49 11.85 -5.43 -5.48
CA PRO A 49 11.15 -4.83 -6.62
C PRO A 49 11.96 -5.01 -7.91
N GLY A 50 11.32 -5.58 -8.93
CA GLY A 50 11.96 -5.83 -10.22
C GLY A 50 13.02 -6.92 -10.22
N ALA A 51 13.04 -7.81 -9.22
CA ALA A 51 13.95 -8.95 -9.20
C ALA A 51 13.73 -9.85 -10.43
N GLY A 52 14.83 -10.17 -11.13
CA GLY A 52 14.78 -11.00 -12.34
C GLY A 52 14.30 -10.29 -13.60
N MET A 53 13.99 -8.99 -13.55
CA MET A 53 13.67 -8.19 -14.71
C MET A 53 14.93 -7.59 -15.35
N GLU A 54 14.90 -7.38 -16.66
CA GLU A 54 15.88 -6.58 -17.36
C GLU A 54 15.76 -5.11 -16.96
N ASP A 55 16.84 -4.32 -17.08
CA ASP A 55 16.92 -2.94 -16.57
C ASP A 55 15.78 -2.04 -17.07
N THR A 56 15.44 -2.12 -18.35
CA THR A 56 14.35 -1.32 -18.92
C THR A 56 12.99 -1.73 -18.35
N ALA A 57 12.70 -3.01 -18.26
CA ALA A 57 11.46 -3.53 -17.69
C ALA A 57 11.35 -3.19 -16.20
N LYS A 58 12.47 -3.24 -15.47
CA LYS A 58 12.54 -2.84 -14.06
C LYS A 58 12.22 -1.36 -13.88
N LEU A 59 12.71 -0.46 -14.73
CA LEU A 59 12.39 0.97 -14.67
C LEU A 59 10.89 1.21 -14.87
N TYR A 60 10.27 0.60 -15.87
CA TYR A 60 8.83 0.68 -16.10
C TYR A 60 8.02 0.12 -14.93
N PHE A 61 8.46 -0.98 -14.35
CA PHE A 61 7.83 -1.58 -13.18
C PHE A 61 7.88 -0.64 -11.97
N LEU A 62 9.05 -0.05 -11.68
CA LEU A 62 9.22 0.91 -10.59
C LEU A 62 8.39 2.18 -10.80
N ASP A 63 8.31 2.70 -12.03
CA ASP A 63 7.44 3.82 -12.38
C ASP A 63 5.96 3.47 -12.16
N SER A 64 5.54 2.27 -12.53
CA SER A 64 4.18 1.80 -12.29
C SER A 64 3.84 1.72 -10.79
N LEU A 65 4.77 1.24 -9.96
CA LEU A 65 4.61 1.22 -8.50
C LEU A 65 4.51 2.64 -7.93
N ALA A 66 5.33 3.57 -8.43
CA ALA A 66 5.29 4.97 -8.02
C ALA A 66 3.95 5.64 -8.35
N ARG A 67 3.38 5.38 -9.53
CA ARG A 67 2.03 5.85 -9.94
C ARG A 67 0.93 5.24 -9.07
N MET A 68 1.08 4.03 -8.58
CA MET A 68 0.18 3.38 -7.62
C MET A 68 0.40 3.84 -6.17
N GLY A 69 1.30 4.82 -5.92
CA GLY A 69 1.54 5.41 -4.60
C GLY A 69 2.64 4.75 -3.78
N ILE A 70 3.34 3.74 -4.32
CA ILE A 70 4.53 3.14 -3.67
C ILE A 70 5.77 3.88 -4.15
N LYS A 71 6.37 4.67 -3.26
CA LYS A 71 7.61 5.42 -3.57
C LYS A 71 8.82 4.78 -2.90
N PRO A 72 10.00 4.84 -3.54
CA PRO A 72 11.24 4.47 -2.90
C PRO A 72 11.50 5.35 -1.68
N TYR A 73 12.02 4.76 -0.63
CA TYR A 73 12.46 5.43 0.59
C TYR A 73 13.98 5.34 0.65
N THR A 74 14.65 6.49 0.58
CA THR A 74 16.11 6.56 0.69
C THR A 74 16.51 6.66 2.15
N ILE A 75 17.37 5.77 2.59
CA ILE A 75 17.90 5.71 3.95
C ILE A 75 19.43 5.83 3.91
N GLN A 76 19.98 6.57 4.85
CA GLN A 76 21.41 6.60 5.09
C GLN A 76 21.75 5.50 6.10
N VAL A 77 22.60 4.58 5.69
CA VAL A 77 23.13 3.51 6.56
C VAL A 77 24.57 3.86 6.87
N GLN A 78 24.89 4.00 8.15
CA GLN A 78 26.26 4.19 8.58
C GLN A 78 27.03 2.89 8.34
N VAL A 79 27.92 2.89 7.39
CA VAL A 79 28.91 1.81 7.19
C VAL A 79 30.00 2.04 8.22
N LYS A 80 30.56 1.03 8.82
CA LYS A 80 31.56 1.02 9.92
C LYS A 80 32.33 2.34 10.15
N GLU A 81 32.70 2.62 11.40
CA GLU A 81 33.48 3.81 11.79
C GLU A 81 34.63 4.07 10.78
N GLY A 82 34.51 5.20 10.03
CA GLY A 82 35.53 5.66 9.09
C GLY A 82 35.20 5.52 7.60
N GLU A 83 34.21 4.75 7.22
CA GLU A 83 33.79 4.58 5.82
C GLU A 83 32.42 5.24 5.59
N GLY A 84 32.33 6.46 5.24
CA GLY A 84 31.15 7.23 4.76
C GLY A 84 29.73 6.68 5.01
N ASN A 85 28.72 7.47 4.70
CA ASN A 85 27.32 7.02 4.69
C ASN A 85 27.02 6.35 3.34
N ASP A 86 26.46 5.14 3.38
CA ASP A 86 25.92 4.46 2.20
C ASP A 86 24.41 4.77 2.08
N GLU A 87 23.97 5.18 0.90
CA GLU A 87 22.56 5.43 0.62
C GLU A 87 21.92 4.15 0.09
N ARG A 88 20.88 3.68 0.78
CA ARG A 88 20.10 2.52 0.34
C ARG A 88 18.67 2.91 0.06
N GLN A 89 18.13 2.36 -1.01
CA GLN A 89 16.72 2.50 -1.34
C GLN A 89 15.95 1.26 -0.88
N VAL A 90 14.90 1.50 -0.09
CA VAL A 90 13.92 0.49 0.29
C VAL A 90 12.58 0.90 -0.31
N ILE A 91 11.82 -0.06 -0.80
CA ILE A 91 10.47 0.17 -1.31
C ILE A 91 9.48 -0.49 -0.35
N PRO A 92 9.00 0.24 0.68
CA PRO A 92 8.12 -0.29 1.71
C PRO A 92 6.68 -0.37 1.20
N GLY A 93 6.40 -1.39 0.40
CA GLY A 93 5.11 -1.56 -0.23
C GLY A 93 4.76 -3.01 -0.51
N ALA A 94 3.51 -3.22 -0.89
CA ALA A 94 3.03 -4.50 -1.36
C ALA A 94 2.12 -4.32 -2.59
N LEU A 95 2.21 -5.25 -3.53
CA LEU A 95 1.31 -5.37 -4.67
C LEU A 95 0.36 -6.53 -4.42
N ILE A 96 -0.94 -6.27 -4.54
CA ILE A 96 -1.99 -7.28 -4.39
C ILE A 96 -2.65 -7.47 -5.75
N SER A 97 -2.73 -8.71 -6.19
CA SER A 97 -3.33 -9.10 -7.47
C SER A 97 -4.49 -10.06 -7.25
N TYR A 98 -5.57 -9.88 -8.01
CA TYR A 98 -6.76 -10.71 -7.97
C TYR A 98 -7.50 -10.66 -9.30
N SER A 99 -7.76 -11.80 -9.94
CA SER A 99 -8.52 -11.90 -11.20
C SER A 99 -8.12 -10.86 -12.26
N GLY A 100 -6.81 -10.70 -12.50
CA GLY A 100 -6.27 -9.75 -13.48
C GLY A 100 -6.27 -8.27 -13.07
N ARG A 101 -6.80 -7.95 -11.90
CA ARG A 101 -6.69 -6.61 -11.28
C ARG A 101 -5.49 -6.54 -10.35
N ALA A 102 -4.93 -5.35 -10.16
CA ALA A 102 -3.84 -5.11 -9.21
C ALA A 102 -4.07 -3.82 -8.43
N THR A 103 -3.70 -3.83 -7.17
CA THR A 103 -3.66 -2.65 -6.30
C THR A 103 -2.38 -2.66 -5.48
N ALA A 104 -1.95 -1.49 -5.06
CA ALA A 104 -0.72 -1.33 -4.31
C ALA A 104 -0.99 -0.73 -2.93
N ILE A 105 -0.19 -1.16 -1.95
CA ILE A 105 -0.21 -0.65 -0.58
C ILE A 105 1.14 -0.02 -0.27
N ASN A 106 1.14 1.24 0.15
CA ASN A 106 2.30 1.85 0.79
C ASN A 106 2.25 1.52 2.29
N LEU A 107 3.21 0.75 2.78
CA LEU A 107 3.25 0.33 4.18
C LEU A 107 3.55 1.51 5.11
N LEU A 108 4.35 2.50 4.67
CA LEU A 108 4.71 3.69 5.44
C LEU A 108 3.76 4.88 5.25
N SER A 109 2.54 4.68 4.82
CA SER A 109 1.63 5.79 4.54
C SER A 109 1.50 6.78 5.71
N GLY A 110 1.55 8.06 5.39
CA GLY A 110 1.37 9.16 6.35
C GLY A 110 2.66 9.65 7.01
N GLN A 111 3.79 9.00 6.80
CA GLN A 111 5.07 9.40 7.37
C GLN A 111 6.03 9.84 6.26
N GLN A 112 6.20 11.15 6.11
CA GLN A 112 7.27 11.73 5.27
C GLN A 112 8.54 11.99 6.08
N SER A 113 8.71 11.34 7.23
CA SER A 113 9.90 11.51 8.05
C SER A 113 11.09 10.83 7.38
N ALA A 114 12.16 11.58 7.18
CA ALA A 114 13.43 11.07 6.66
C ALA A 114 14.13 10.10 7.64
N VAL A 115 13.63 9.99 8.87
CA VAL A 115 14.21 9.16 9.92
C VAL A 115 13.26 8.04 10.29
N MET A 116 13.65 6.81 9.97
CA MET A 116 12.96 5.60 10.40
C MET A 116 13.29 5.34 11.87
N ASN A 117 12.41 5.76 12.77
CA ASN A 117 12.52 5.54 14.20
C ASN A 117 11.51 4.49 14.69
N GLU A 118 11.63 4.08 15.95
CA GLU A 118 10.77 3.06 16.54
C GLU A 118 9.29 3.47 16.56
N ALA A 119 8.99 4.76 16.75
CA ALA A 119 7.60 5.25 16.75
C ALA A 119 6.96 5.11 15.36
N VAL A 120 7.72 5.36 14.28
CA VAL A 120 7.26 5.17 12.90
C VAL A 120 7.00 3.68 12.63
N ILE A 121 7.87 2.79 13.08
CA ILE A 121 7.68 1.34 12.92
C ILE A 121 6.43 0.90 13.66
N ASN A 122 6.29 1.24 14.95
CA ASN A 122 5.15 0.82 15.77
C ASN A 122 3.82 1.35 15.21
N SER A 123 3.77 2.61 14.75
CA SER A 123 2.56 3.16 14.12
C SER A 123 2.23 2.50 12.77
N THR A 124 3.26 2.08 12.04
CA THR A 124 3.10 1.35 10.78
C THR A 124 2.55 -0.05 11.05
N GLU A 125 3.12 -0.77 12.01
CA GLU A 125 2.68 -2.11 12.42
C GLU A 125 1.20 -2.10 12.84
N ALA A 126 0.78 -1.12 13.65
CA ALA A 126 -0.61 -0.98 14.09
C ALA A 126 -1.62 -0.79 12.95
N LEU A 127 -1.17 -0.37 11.78
CA LEU A 127 -2.02 -0.13 10.61
C LEU A 127 -1.95 -1.25 9.55
N LEU A 128 -1.05 -2.22 9.69
CA LEU A 128 -0.84 -3.26 8.68
C LEU A 128 -2.11 -4.05 8.39
N GLU A 129 -2.79 -4.54 9.43
CA GLU A 129 -4.02 -5.31 9.29
C GLU A 129 -5.07 -4.53 8.51
N TYR A 130 -5.33 -3.29 8.91
CA TYR A 130 -6.28 -2.42 8.21
C TYR A 130 -5.91 -2.22 6.73
N LYS A 131 -4.65 -1.95 6.44
CA LYS A 131 -4.18 -1.71 5.06
C LYS A 131 -4.37 -2.93 4.17
N PHE A 132 -3.96 -4.11 4.63
CA PHE A 132 -4.10 -5.34 3.86
C PHE A 132 -5.56 -5.77 3.74
N ALA A 133 -6.33 -5.77 4.84
CA ALA A 133 -7.74 -6.11 4.83
C ALA A 133 -8.55 -5.20 3.88
N ASN A 134 -8.34 -3.88 3.98
CA ASN A 134 -9.00 -2.90 3.13
C ASN A 134 -8.64 -3.08 1.63
N ALA A 135 -7.36 -3.32 1.32
CA ALA A 135 -6.93 -3.52 -0.05
C ALA A 135 -7.46 -4.83 -0.64
N ILE A 136 -7.46 -5.92 0.15
CA ILE A 136 -8.05 -7.20 -0.26
C ILE A 136 -9.56 -7.04 -0.48
N GLN A 137 -10.26 -6.41 0.46
CA GLN A 137 -11.70 -6.15 0.32
C GLN A 137 -12.02 -5.37 -0.95
N LYS A 138 -11.27 -4.31 -1.24
CA LYS A 138 -11.47 -3.48 -2.44
C LYS A 138 -11.23 -4.25 -3.73
N ILE A 139 -10.11 -4.99 -3.81
CA ILE A 139 -9.76 -5.68 -5.06
C ILE A 139 -10.64 -6.89 -5.34
N THR A 140 -11.21 -7.50 -4.30
CA THR A 140 -12.11 -8.66 -4.40
C THR A 140 -13.57 -8.27 -4.52
N ALA A 141 -13.93 -7.00 -4.29
CA ALA A 141 -15.31 -6.54 -4.42
C ALA A 141 -15.77 -6.61 -5.89
N ASP A 142 -16.94 -7.20 -6.11
CA ASP A 142 -17.58 -7.28 -7.43
C ASP A 142 -18.15 -5.94 -7.86
N THR A 143 -18.54 -5.11 -6.90
CA THR A 143 -19.13 -3.79 -7.13
C THR A 143 -18.50 -2.73 -6.24
N VAL A 144 -18.29 -1.54 -6.81
CA VAL A 144 -17.91 -0.37 -6.03
C VAL A 144 -19.20 0.34 -5.60
N PRO A 145 -19.46 0.49 -4.28
CA PRO A 145 -20.67 1.17 -3.80
C PRO A 145 -20.77 2.59 -4.33
N LEU A 146 -21.99 3.02 -4.66
CA LEU A 146 -22.28 4.37 -5.12
C LEU A 146 -22.74 5.25 -3.95
N ILE A 147 -22.10 6.40 -3.78
CA ILE A 147 -22.55 7.46 -2.88
C ILE A 147 -23.23 8.54 -3.73
N GLY A 148 -24.51 8.83 -3.44
CA GLY A 148 -25.21 9.98 -3.99
C GLY A 148 -25.09 11.17 -3.03
N TYR A 149 -24.61 12.31 -3.51
CA TYR A 149 -24.62 13.58 -2.78
C TYR A 149 -25.77 14.44 -3.30
N LEU A 150 -26.73 14.73 -2.43
CA LEU A 150 -27.91 15.51 -2.77
C LEU A 150 -27.56 17.01 -2.76
N LEU A 151 -27.99 17.73 -3.78
CA LEU A 151 -27.82 19.18 -3.92
C LEU A 151 -29.20 19.81 -4.20
N GLY A 152 -29.53 20.94 -3.53
CA GLY A 152 -30.75 21.66 -3.85
C GLY A 152 -31.42 22.36 -2.67
N ASN A 153 -31.12 21.97 -1.43
CA ASN A 153 -31.71 22.60 -0.22
C ASN A 153 -30.78 23.63 0.44
N GLY A 154 -29.93 24.30 -0.35
CA GLY A 154 -28.95 25.27 0.17
C GLY A 154 -27.60 24.67 0.51
N GLU A 155 -27.37 23.40 0.25
CA GLU A 155 -26.06 22.76 0.40
C GLU A 155 -25.08 23.32 -0.63
N THR A 156 -23.97 23.83 -0.13
CA THR A 156 -22.87 24.28 -0.99
C THR A 156 -21.80 23.23 -1.10
N LEU A 157 -21.37 22.94 -2.33
CA LEU A 157 -20.22 22.09 -2.58
C LEU A 157 -18.94 22.88 -2.29
N SER A 158 -18.63 23.04 -1.00
CA SER A 158 -17.41 23.77 -0.59
C SER A 158 -16.15 23.07 -1.08
N GLU A 159 -15.05 23.80 -1.20
CA GLU A 159 -13.72 23.28 -1.54
C GLU A 159 -13.30 22.14 -0.61
N ASN A 160 -13.60 22.25 0.70
CA ASN A 160 -13.30 21.21 1.68
C ASN A 160 -14.08 19.92 1.40
N VAL A 161 -15.36 20.01 1.01
CA VAL A 161 -16.17 18.84 0.65
C VAL A 161 -15.64 18.21 -0.64
N ARG A 162 -15.27 19.02 -1.65
CA ARG A 162 -14.65 18.51 -2.88
C ARG A 162 -13.35 17.79 -2.59
N SER A 163 -12.47 18.38 -1.79
CA SER A 163 -11.19 17.79 -1.40
C SER A 163 -11.38 16.48 -0.64
N LEU A 164 -12.37 16.39 0.25
CA LEU A 164 -12.70 15.15 0.94
C LEU A 164 -13.21 14.07 -0.02
N ILE A 165 -14.09 14.44 -0.96
CA ILE A 165 -14.61 13.52 -1.97
C ILE A 165 -13.48 13.00 -2.84
N ASP A 166 -12.68 13.89 -3.43
CA ASP A 166 -11.64 13.53 -4.39
C ASP A 166 -10.43 12.84 -3.72
N GLY A 167 -10.05 13.29 -2.52
CA GLY A 167 -8.89 12.76 -1.81
C GLY A 167 -9.16 11.45 -1.03
N THR A 168 -10.40 11.22 -0.59
CA THR A 168 -10.69 10.09 0.30
C THR A 168 -11.81 9.21 -0.22
N LEU A 169 -12.97 9.77 -0.55
CA LEU A 169 -14.16 8.96 -0.86
C LEU A 169 -14.06 8.29 -2.23
N ARG A 170 -13.56 8.97 -3.26
CA ARG A 170 -13.43 8.40 -4.63
C ARG A 170 -12.45 7.22 -4.71
N SER A 171 -11.57 7.09 -3.75
CA SER A 171 -10.68 5.92 -3.68
C SER A 171 -11.41 4.62 -3.33
N ASN A 172 -12.61 4.72 -2.70
CA ASN A 172 -13.37 3.59 -2.17
C ASN A 172 -14.77 3.47 -2.76
N TYR A 173 -15.32 4.56 -3.33
CA TYR A 173 -16.72 4.67 -3.74
C TYR A 173 -16.83 5.31 -5.12
N ARG A 174 -17.86 4.92 -5.87
CA ARG A 174 -18.33 5.73 -6.99
C ARG A 174 -19.12 6.90 -6.41
N PHE A 175 -19.00 8.08 -7.01
CA PHE A 175 -19.61 9.29 -6.48
C PHE A 175 -20.48 9.95 -7.55
N SER A 176 -21.71 10.31 -7.20
CA SER A 176 -22.63 11.04 -8.08
C SER A 176 -23.26 12.20 -7.34
N PHE A 177 -23.41 13.33 -8.03
CA PHE A 177 -24.17 14.47 -7.53
C PHE A 177 -25.59 14.35 -8.06
N LEU A 178 -26.56 14.45 -7.16
CA LEU A 178 -27.99 14.32 -7.45
C LEU A 178 -28.66 15.66 -7.12
N PRO A 179 -29.02 16.49 -8.13
CA PRO A 179 -29.81 17.68 -7.89
C PRO A 179 -31.19 17.28 -7.43
N ILE A 180 -31.73 18.01 -6.46
CA ILE A 180 -33.14 17.94 -6.01
C ILE A 180 -33.80 19.21 -6.54
N ASP A 181 -34.81 19.03 -7.40
CA ASP A 181 -35.65 20.10 -7.93
C ASP A 181 -36.71 20.49 -6.91
#